data_a7703fd27c48b11ca0c937e23c6112e5
#
_entry.id   a7703fd27c48b11ca0c937e23c6112e5
#
_cell.length_a   1.000
_cell.length_b   1.000
_cell.length_c   1.000
_cell.angle_alpha   90.00
_cell.angle_beta   90.00
_cell.angle_gamma   90.00
#
_symmetry.space_group_name_H-M   'P 1'
#
loop_
_entity.id
_entity.type
_entity.pdbx_description
1 polymer ?
#
loop_
_entity_poly.entity_id
_entity_poly.type
_entity_poly.pdbx_seq_one_letter_code
_entity_poly.pdbx_strand_id
1 'polypeptide(L)'
;MINILRGLKHMKIETKCLHEGYKPKNGEPVALPIYQSTTYRYDNTDEIGKLFDLTADGHMYSRISNPTVGAVEEKIASLEGGIGALCTTSGQAASLISVLNIMGAGDHIVSAATIYGGTINLFAVTLKKFGIECTFVDADASEEEIQKAFRPNTKAVFGETIANPAICIFDIEKFAKIAHKNNVPLIIDNTFATPVLCRPIEFGADIVVHSTTKYMDGHAVQIGGVIVDSGNFDWTNGKFPEFTQPDESYHGIVYTEKFGKAAYITKARVQLMR
;
A
#
# COMPACT_ATOMS: atom_id res chain seq x y z
N MET A 1 13.69 32.90 0.27
CA MET A 1 13.12 31.67 -0.29
C MET A 1 13.71 30.36 0.29
N ILE A 2 14.88 30.39 0.95
CA ILE A 2 15.57 29.19 1.49
C ILE A 2 14.99 28.70 2.84
N ASN A 3 14.28 29.56 3.59
CA ASN A 3 13.76 29.18 4.91
C ASN A 3 12.39 28.47 4.92
N ILE A 4 11.65 28.47 3.80
CA ILE A 4 10.33 27.83 3.72
C ILE A 4 10.50 26.31 3.56
N LEU A 5 11.55 25.84 2.86
CA LEU A 5 11.81 24.41 2.64
C LEU A 5 12.34 23.66 3.88
N ARG A 6 12.87 24.38 4.89
CA ARG A 6 13.25 23.77 6.18
C ARG A 6 12.06 23.51 7.10
N GLY A 7 10.95 24.22 6.94
CA GLY A 7 9.74 24.03 7.75
C GLY A 7 8.92 22.77 7.43
N LEU A 8 9.06 22.23 6.22
CA LEU A 8 8.25 21.07 5.76
C LEU A 8 8.66 19.73 6.39
N LYS A 9 9.89 19.63 6.93
CA LYS A 9 10.38 18.38 7.55
C LYS A 9 9.79 18.07 8.94
N HIS A 10 9.07 19.01 9.55
CA HIS A 10 8.54 18.89 10.93
C HIS A 10 7.09 19.35 11.06
N MET A 11 6.26 19.21 10.02
CA MET A 11 4.83 19.48 10.18
C MET A 11 4.21 18.50 11.16
N LYS A 12 3.43 19.03 12.12
CA LYS A 12 2.61 18.21 13.01
C LYS A 12 1.55 17.47 12.21
N ILE A 13 1.09 16.33 12.72
CA ILE A 13 0.13 15.49 12.04
C ILE A 13 -1.17 16.23 11.72
N GLU A 14 -1.62 17.09 12.60
CA GLU A 14 -2.82 17.93 12.41
C GLU A 14 -2.65 18.86 11.20
N THR A 15 -1.46 19.46 11.04
CA THR A 15 -1.15 20.30 9.89
C THR A 15 -1.09 19.50 8.60
N LYS A 16 -0.54 18.28 8.65
CA LYS A 16 -0.54 17.36 7.50
C LYS A 16 -1.95 16.97 7.08
N CYS A 17 -2.84 16.68 8.03
CA CYS A 17 -4.25 16.38 7.75
C CYS A 17 -4.93 17.49 6.93
N LEU A 18 -4.57 18.74 7.18
CA LEU A 18 -5.15 19.90 6.49
C LEU A 18 -4.46 20.21 5.15
N HIS A 19 -3.13 20.18 5.10
CA HIS A 19 -2.36 20.83 4.04
C HIS A 19 -1.59 19.90 3.11
N GLU A 20 -1.40 18.61 3.44
CA GLU A 20 -0.73 17.67 2.54
C GLU A 20 -1.65 17.19 1.40
N GLY A 21 -1.05 16.69 0.32
CA GLY A 21 -1.72 16.10 -0.84
C GLY A 21 -2.13 17.10 -1.91
N TYR A 22 -2.26 18.40 -1.60
CA TYR A 22 -2.55 19.43 -2.60
C TYR A 22 -1.86 20.74 -2.27
N LYS A 23 -1.12 21.26 -3.24
CA LYS A 23 -0.41 22.54 -3.14
C LYS A 23 -0.86 23.46 -4.26
N PRO A 24 -1.85 24.34 -4.01
CA PRO A 24 -2.35 25.23 -5.06
C PRO A 24 -1.26 26.19 -5.54
N LYS A 25 -1.18 26.38 -6.84
CA LYS A 25 -0.34 27.40 -7.47
C LYS A 25 -1.00 28.77 -7.41
N ASN A 26 -0.26 29.79 -7.86
CA ASN A 26 -0.80 31.14 -7.91
C ASN A 26 -2.05 31.20 -8.80
N GLY A 27 -3.18 31.67 -8.24
CA GLY A 27 -4.46 31.74 -8.93
C GLY A 27 -5.29 30.45 -8.95
N GLU A 28 -4.80 29.35 -8.39
CA GLU A 28 -5.57 28.11 -8.24
C GLU A 28 -6.47 28.13 -7.00
N PRO A 29 -7.57 27.36 -6.98
CA PRO A 29 -8.41 27.19 -5.80
C PRO A 29 -7.64 26.67 -4.60
N VAL A 30 -7.94 27.17 -3.40
CA VAL A 30 -7.35 26.64 -2.15
C VAL A 30 -7.84 25.23 -1.85
N ALA A 31 -9.13 24.95 -2.13
CA ALA A 31 -9.68 23.60 -2.05
C ALA A 31 -9.40 22.85 -3.37
N LEU A 32 -8.96 21.61 -3.26
CA LEU A 32 -8.73 20.75 -4.42
C LEU A 32 -10.02 20.59 -5.24
N PRO A 33 -10.02 20.90 -6.55
CA PRO A 33 -11.16 20.63 -7.42
C PRO A 33 -11.45 19.13 -7.56
N ILE A 34 -12.72 18.78 -7.70
CA ILE A 34 -13.12 17.40 -8.02
C ILE A 34 -13.01 17.18 -9.52
N TYR A 35 -12.04 16.37 -9.95
CA TYR A 35 -11.86 15.97 -11.33
C TYR A 35 -12.73 14.75 -11.66
N GLN A 36 -14.00 15.01 -11.97
CA GLN A 36 -14.97 13.98 -12.33
C GLN A 36 -14.92 13.68 -13.83
N SER A 37 -13.83 13.07 -14.28
CA SER A 37 -13.61 12.66 -15.66
C SER A 37 -13.02 11.26 -15.70
N THR A 38 -13.39 10.45 -16.70
CA THR A 38 -12.79 9.13 -16.93
C THR A 38 -11.52 9.22 -17.76
N THR A 39 -11.44 10.14 -18.70
CA THR A 39 -10.36 10.30 -19.66
C THR A 39 -9.89 11.75 -19.73
N TYR A 40 -8.69 11.94 -20.27
CA TYR A 40 -8.04 13.24 -20.40
C TYR A 40 -7.63 13.47 -21.85
N ARG A 41 -7.73 14.72 -22.31
CA ARG A 41 -7.38 15.12 -23.67
C ARG A 41 -5.93 15.52 -23.76
N TYR A 42 -5.25 15.04 -24.80
CA TYR A 42 -3.92 15.45 -25.23
C TYR A 42 -3.96 15.95 -26.68
N ASP A 43 -3.03 16.80 -27.06
CA ASP A 43 -3.00 17.41 -28.40
C ASP A 43 -2.51 16.43 -29.47
N ASN A 44 -1.72 15.43 -29.08
CA ASN A 44 -1.21 14.41 -30.00
C ASN A 44 -1.05 13.04 -29.32
N THR A 45 -0.90 11.99 -30.13
CA THR A 45 -0.76 10.60 -29.67
C THR A 45 0.59 10.32 -29.04
N ASP A 46 1.64 11.08 -29.37
CA ASP A 46 2.99 10.86 -28.85
C ASP A 46 3.05 11.22 -27.35
N GLU A 47 2.32 12.24 -26.92
CA GLU A 47 2.19 12.60 -25.50
C GLU A 47 1.50 11.49 -24.71
N ILE A 48 0.43 10.91 -25.25
CA ILE A 48 -0.26 9.78 -24.64
C ILE A 48 0.66 8.55 -24.60
N GLY A 49 1.39 8.28 -25.68
CA GLY A 49 2.37 7.18 -25.76
C GLY A 49 3.38 7.22 -24.61
N LYS A 50 3.93 8.41 -24.31
CA LYS A 50 4.88 8.59 -23.19
C LYS A 50 4.28 8.26 -21.83
N LEU A 51 2.97 8.47 -21.61
CA LEU A 51 2.30 8.10 -20.38
C LEU A 51 2.17 6.57 -20.27
N PHE A 52 1.84 5.89 -21.39
CA PHE A 52 1.80 4.42 -21.43
C PHE A 52 3.19 3.79 -21.20
N ASP A 53 4.25 4.43 -21.70
CA ASP A 53 5.63 3.98 -21.53
C ASP A 53 6.21 4.36 -20.16
N LEU A 54 5.43 5.04 -19.31
CA LEU A 54 5.86 5.58 -18.01
C LEU A 54 7.12 6.46 -18.12
N THR A 55 7.23 7.25 -19.19
CA THR A 55 8.33 8.18 -19.47
C THR A 55 7.93 9.64 -19.28
N ALA A 56 6.65 9.90 -19.02
CA ALA A 56 6.12 11.22 -18.67
C ALA A 56 5.09 11.10 -17.54
N ASP A 57 4.96 12.17 -16.76
CA ASP A 57 3.92 12.31 -15.75
C ASP A 57 2.63 12.86 -16.38
N GLY A 58 1.48 12.37 -15.90
CA GLY A 58 0.17 12.84 -16.35
C GLY A 58 -0.96 11.88 -16.03
N HIS A 59 -2.16 12.26 -16.49
CA HIS A 59 -3.37 11.49 -16.28
C HIS A 59 -3.98 11.13 -17.63
N MET A 60 -4.20 9.85 -17.91
CA MET A 60 -4.82 9.39 -19.13
C MET A 60 -6.20 8.74 -18.89
N TYR A 61 -6.33 8.05 -17.78
CA TYR A 61 -7.55 7.35 -17.41
C TYR A 61 -7.68 7.27 -15.89
N SER A 62 -8.83 7.68 -15.35
CA SER A 62 -9.01 7.85 -13.88
C SER A 62 -8.90 6.57 -13.06
N ARG A 63 -9.02 5.39 -13.64
CA ARG A 63 -8.76 4.13 -12.96
C ARG A 63 -7.27 3.99 -12.60
N ILE A 64 -6.38 4.50 -13.45
CA ILE A 64 -4.92 4.44 -13.25
C ILE A 64 -4.45 5.63 -12.41
N SER A 65 -4.89 6.84 -12.77
CA SER A 65 -4.53 8.07 -12.06
C SER A 65 -5.57 9.17 -12.30
N ASN A 66 -5.84 9.94 -11.24
CA ASN A 66 -6.77 11.07 -11.27
C ASN A 66 -6.23 12.15 -10.31
N PRO A 67 -6.28 13.45 -10.63
CA PRO A 67 -5.72 14.49 -9.76
C PRO A 67 -6.32 14.52 -8.36
N THR A 68 -7.64 14.30 -8.22
CA THR A 68 -8.31 14.27 -6.92
C THR A 68 -7.89 13.05 -6.10
N VAL A 69 -7.87 11.87 -6.74
CA VAL A 69 -7.43 10.62 -6.08
C VAL A 69 -5.96 10.69 -5.73
N GLY A 70 -5.11 11.21 -6.63
CA GLY A 70 -3.67 11.38 -6.39
C GLY A 70 -3.38 12.26 -5.18
N ALA A 71 -4.15 13.34 -4.98
CA ALA A 71 -4.00 14.19 -3.81
C ALA A 71 -4.37 13.47 -2.49
N VAL A 72 -5.36 12.58 -2.52
CA VAL A 72 -5.72 11.72 -1.37
C VAL A 72 -4.59 10.72 -1.10
N GLU A 73 -4.08 10.09 -2.15
CA GLU A 73 -2.95 9.14 -2.06
C GLU A 73 -1.70 9.80 -1.46
N GLU A 74 -1.32 10.99 -1.96
CA GLU A 74 -0.18 11.75 -1.45
C GLU A 74 -0.37 12.13 0.03
N LYS A 75 -1.58 12.58 0.40
CA LYS A 75 -1.90 12.91 1.79
C LYS A 75 -1.76 11.70 2.70
N ILE A 76 -2.35 10.56 2.36
CA ILE A 76 -2.31 9.36 3.20
C ILE A 76 -0.89 8.80 3.28
N ALA A 77 -0.14 8.79 2.16
CA ALA A 77 1.27 8.41 2.18
C ALA A 77 2.09 9.29 3.13
N SER A 78 1.88 10.62 3.09
CA SER A 78 2.56 11.54 4.01
C SER A 78 2.17 11.32 5.48
N LEU A 79 0.91 11.03 5.77
CA LEU A 79 0.43 10.76 7.13
C LEU A 79 1.03 9.48 7.71
N GLU A 80 1.10 8.41 6.93
CA GLU A 80 1.72 7.13 7.34
C GLU A 80 3.26 7.18 7.32
N GLY A 81 3.87 8.13 6.61
CA GLY A 81 5.32 8.20 6.42
C GLY A 81 5.82 7.30 5.28
N GLY A 82 4.95 6.91 4.36
CA GLY A 82 5.27 6.11 3.19
C GLY A 82 5.79 6.93 2.01
N ILE A 83 6.34 6.22 1.01
CA ILE A 83 6.85 6.82 -0.24
C ILE A 83 5.75 7.07 -1.27
N GLY A 84 4.66 6.31 -1.20
CA GLY A 84 3.53 6.41 -2.09
C GLY A 84 2.33 5.62 -1.61
N ALA A 85 1.17 5.91 -2.18
CA ALA A 85 -0.06 5.21 -1.87
C ALA A 85 -0.88 4.91 -3.13
N LEU A 86 -1.81 3.96 -3.02
CA LEU A 86 -2.74 3.55 -4.05
C LEU A 86 -4.13 3.39 -3.45
N CYS A 87 -5.07 4.26 -3.83
CA CYS A 87 -6.47 4.13 -3.46
C CYS A 87 -7.14 2.97 -4.19
N THR A 88 -8.00 2.26 -3.49
CA THR A 88 -8.76 1.10 -3.98
C THR A 88 -10.24 1.25 -3.65
N THR A 89 -11.08 0.40 -4.23
CA THR A 89 -12.54 0.46 -4.07
C THR A 89 -13.03 0.08 -2.67
N SER A 90 -12.22 -0.60 -1.87
CA SER A 90 -12.54 -1.00 -0.50
C SER A 90 -11.29 -1.45 0.25
N GLY A 91 -11.36 -1.56 1.59
CA GLY A 91 -10.30 -2.17 2.39
C GLY A 91 -10.00 -3.62 2.00
N GLN A 92 -11.02 -4.41 1.65
CA GLN A 92 -10.83 -5.78 1.14
C GLN A 92 -10.08 -5.81 -0.20
N ALA A 93 -10.35 -4.84 -1.09
CA ALA A 93 -9.59 -4.68 -2.32
C ALA A 93 -8.13 -4.29 -2.02
N ALA A 94 -7.89 -3.41 -1.03
CA ALA A 94 -6.53 -3.07 -0.60
C ALA A 94 -5.77 -4.31 -0.09
N SER A 95 -6.37 -5.11 0.79
CA SER A 95 -5.76 -6.35 1.30
C SER A 95 -5.51 -7.37 0.19
N LEU A 96 -6.46 -7.56 -0.73
CA LEU A 96 -6.30 -8.47 -1.85
C LEU A 96 -5.18 -8.04 -2.80
N ILE A 97 -5.19 -6.76 -3.21
CA ILE A 97 -4.21 -6.21 -4.14
C ILE A 97 -2.81 -6.20 -3.52
N SER A 98 -2.68 -5.88 -2.22
CA SER A 98 -1.39 -5.89 -1.54
C SER A 98 -0.74 -7.28 -1.56
N VAL A 99 -1.53 -8.33 -1.45
CA VAL A 99 -1.06 -9.72 -1.50
C VAL A 99 -0.79 -10.17 -2.94
N LEU A 100 -1.74 -9.97 -3.86
CA LEU A 100 -1.58 -10.41 -5.26
C LEU A 100 -0.48 -9.66 -6.02
N ASN A 101 -0.05 -8.51 -5.52
CA ASN A 101 1.09 -7.78 -6.08
C ASN A 101 2.44 -8.53 -5.94
N ILE A 102 2.52 -9.45 -4.98
CA ILE A 102 3.75 -10.17 -4.61
C ILE A 102 3.58 -11.70 -4.51
N MET A 103 2.39 -12.21 -4.78
CA MET A 103 2.08 -13.64 -4.64
C MET A 103 1.28 -14.15 -5.82
N GLY A 104 1.52 -15.43 -6.13
CA GLY A 104 0.78 -16.20 -7.11
C GLY A 104 0.53 -17.64 -6.64
N ALA A 105 0.08 -18.48 -7.58
CA ALA A 105 -0.15 -19.89 -7.29
C ALA A 105 1.12 -20.60 -6.81
N GLY A 106 1.01 -21.31 -5.69
CA GLY A 106 2.12 -21.99 -5.05
C GLY A 106 2.77 -21.22 -3.93
N ASP A 107 2.41 -19.93 -3.73
CA ASP A 107 2.96 -19.09 -2.66
C ASP A 107 2.19 -19.25 -1.33
N HIS A 108 2.79 -18.76 -0.28
CA HIS A 108 2.28 -18.88 1.09
C HIS A 108 2.39 -17.55 1.85
N ILE A 109 1.40 -17.28 2.72
CA ILE A 109 1.38 -16.13 3.64
C ILE A 109 1.25 -16.61 5.09
N VAL A 110 1.96 -15.97 6.00
CA VAL A 110 1.73 -16.10 7.45
C VAL A 110 0.86 -14.94 7.91
N SER A 111 -0.22 -15.20 8.61
CA SER A 111 -1.14 -14.15 9.09
C SER A 111 -1.42 -14.30 10.58
N ALA A 112 -1.56 -13.18 11.28
CA ALA A 112 -2.14 -13.22 12.61
C ALA A 112 -3.57 -13.79 12.55
N ALA A 113 -3.96 -14.58 13.56
CA ALA A 113 -5.31 -15.14 13.66
C ALA A 113 -6.35 -14.12 14.12
N THR A 114 -5.91 -13.02 14.71
CA THR A 114 -6.76 -11.95 15.27
C THR A 114 -6.91 -10.77 14.31
N ILE A 115 -7.19 -11.02 13.03
CA ILE A 115 -7.47 -10.00 12.03
C ILE A 115 -8.97 -9.96 11.71
N TYR A 116 -9.41 -8.93 10.98
CA TYR A 116 -10.80 -8.79 10.55
C TYR A 116 -11.32 -10.06 9.87
N GLY A 117 -12.53 -10.51 10.27
CA GLY A 117 -13.11 -11.77 9.80
C GLY A 117 -13.26 -11.89 8.28
N GLY A 118 -13.50 -10.77 7.58
CA GLY A 118 -13.51 -10.74 6.12
C GLY A 118 -12.12 -11.05 5.52
N THR A 119 -11.05 -10.60 6.15
CA THR A 119 -9.66 -10.89 5.74
C THR A 119 -9.26 -12.32 6.09
N ILE A 120 -9.74 -12.87 7.22
CA ILE A 120 -9.60 -14.30 7.52
C ILE A 120 -10.21 -15.14 6.41
N ASN A 121 -11.45 -14.83 6.02
CA ASN A 121 -12.12 -15.55 4.93
C ASN A 121 -11.42 -15.36 3.58
N LEU A 122 -10.91 -14.17 3.31
CA LEU A 122 -10.09 -13.91 2.11
C LEU A 122 -8.89 -14.84 2.06
N PHE A 123 -8.13 -14.96 3.14
CA PHE A 123 -6.90 -15.74 3.19
C PHE A 123 -7.16 -17.26 3.30
N ALA A 124 -8.10 -17.68 4.14
CA ALA A 124 -8.38 -19.09 4.37
C ALA A 124 -9.13 -19.76 3.22
N VAL A 125 -9.97 -19.03 2.48
CA VAL A 125 -10.90 -19.60 1.52
C VAL A 125 -10.67 -19.05 0.11
N THR A 126 -10.66 -17.71 -0.04
CA THR A 126 -10.64 -17.09 -1.37
C THR A 126 -9.27 -17.25 -2.03
N LEU A 127 -8.18 -16.91 -1.34
CA LEU A 127 -6.82 -17.02 -1.88
C LEU A 127 -6.42 -18.46 -2.19
N LYS A 128 -6.98 -19.42 -1.43
CA LYS A 128 -6.78 -20.85 -1.72
C LYS A 128 -7.25 -21.25 -3.12
N LYS A 129 -8.30 -20.59 -3.64
CA LYS A 129 -8.76 -20.82 -5.03
C LYS A 129 -7.77 -20.32 -6.08
N PHE A 130 -6.90 -19.38 -5.71
CA PHE A 130 -5.80 -18.90 -6.55
C PHE A 130 -4.47 -19.65 -6.30
N GLY A 131 -4.52 -20.73 -5.50
CA GLY A 131 -3.34 -21.53 -5.18
C GLY A 131 -2.41 -20.90 -4.14
N ILE A 132 -2.85 -19.88 -3.40
CA ILE A 132 -2.10 -19.25 -2.33
C ILE A 132 -2.58 -19.82 -1.00
N GLU A 133 -1.63 -20.32 -0.18
CA GLU A 133 -1.92 -20.88 1.14
C GLU A 133 -1.65 -19.88 2.26
N CYS A 134 -2.39 -20.02 3.37
CA CYS A 134 -2.20 -19.20 4.57
C CYS A 134 -2.02 -20.08 5.81
N THR A 135 -1.04 -19.74 6.64
CA THR A 135 -0.93 -20.25 8.02
C THR A 135 -1.24 -19.13 8.99
N PHE A 136 -2.22 -19.36 9.85
CA PHE A 136 -2.58 -18.43 10.92
C PHE A 136 -1.78 -18.74 12.18
N VAL A 137 -1.28 -17.68 12.83
CA VAL A 137 -0.54 -17.74 14.10
C VAL A 137 -1.22 -16.84 15.13
N ASP A 138 -1.11 -17.19 16.41
CA ASP A 138 -1.59 -16.31 17.46
C ASP A 138 -0.77 -15.00 17.46
N ALA A 139 -1.41 -13.86 17.70
CA ALA A 139 -0.73 -12.57 17.81
C ALA A 139 0.24 -12.54 19.01
N ASP A 140 -0.08 -13.31 20.08
CA ASP A 140 0.73 -13.44 21.27
C ASP A 140 1.75 -14.59 21.19
N ALA A 141 1.80 -15.36 20.08
CA ALA A 141 2.73 -16.46 19.90
C ALA A 141 4.19 -16.03 20.11
N SER A 142 5.01 -16.95 20.61
CA SER A 142 6.45 -16.74 20.74
C SER A 142 7.11 -16.59 19.36
N GLU A 143 8.31 -15.95 19.32
CA GLU A 143 9.10 -15.83 18.08
C GLU A 143 9.35 -17.22 17.45
N GLU A 144 9.56 -18.24 18.26
CA GLU A 144 9.80 -19.62 17.82
C GLU A 144 8.57 -20.25 17.16
N GLU A 145 7.38 -20.02 17.72
CA GLU A 145 6.11 -20.51 17.15
C GLU A 145 5.79 -19.81 15.84
N ILE A 146 5.97 -18.50 15.78
CA ILE A 146 5.80 -17.73 14.55
C ILE A 146 6.78 -18.23 13.48
N GLN A 147 8.05 -18.46 13.85
CA GLN A 147 9.07 -18.96 12.91
C GLN A 147 8.72 -20.33 12.33
N LYS A 148 8.08 -21.22 13.11
CA LYS A 148 7.62 -22.55 12.61
C LYS A 148 6.53 -22.45 11.53
N ALA A 149 5.81 -21.36 11.45
CA ALA A 149 4.78 -21.14 10.42
C ALA A 149 5.37 -20.81 9.04
N PHE A 150 6.65 -20.39 8.98
CA PHE A 150 7.29 -20.05 7.73
C PHE A 150 7.64 -21.29 6.91
N ARG A 151 7.45 -21.18 5.61
CA ARG A 151 7.79 -22.17 4.60
C ARG A 151 8.76 -21.55 3.58
N PRO A 152 9.48 -22.35 2.77
CA PRO A 152 10.37 -21.80 1.72
C PRO A 152 9.67 -20.84 0.77
N ASN A 153 8.38 -21.09 0.48
CA ASN A 153 7.52 -20.31 -0.40
C ASN A 153 6.70 -19.21 0.32
N THR A 154 7.00 -18.92 1.58
CA THR A 154 6.37 -17.77 2.28
C THR A 154 6.84 -16.45 1.66
N LYS A 155 5.89 -15.58 1.32
CA LYS A 155 6.12 -14.30 0.63
C LYS A 155 5.78 -13.08 1.47
N ALA A 156 4.94 -13.20 2.50
CA ALA A 156 4.62 -12.08 3.40
C ALA A 156 4.15 -12.56 4.77
N VAL A 157 4.16 -11.61 5.70
CA VAL A 157 3.45 -11.67 6.97
C VAL A 157 2.34 -10.61 6.95
N PHE A 158 1.16 -10.93 7.51
CA PHE A 158 0.04 -10.02 7.61
C PHE A 158 -0.47 -9.91 9.04
N GLY A 159 -0.73 -8.68 9.51
CA GLY A 159 -1.31 -8.39 10.81
C GLY A 159 -2.27 -7.21 10.78
N GLU A 160 -2.96 -6.96 11.88
CA GLU A 160 -3.86 -5.83 12.08
C GLU A 160 -3.49 -5.11 13.38
N THR A 161 -3.25 -3.80 13.32
CA THR A 161 -2.76 -2.99 14.44
C THR A 161 -3.63 -3.14 15.69
N ILE A 162 -4.93 -3.04 15.52
CA ILE A 162 -5.95 -3.25 16.57
C ILE A 162 -7.00 -4.20 16.01
N ALA A 163 -7.02 -5.41 16.52
CA ALA A 163 -7.85 -6.49 16.00
C ALA A 163 -9.35 -6.23 16.17
N ASN A 164 -10.14 -6.57 15.15
CA ASN A 164 -11.61 -6.54 15.17
C ASN A 164 -12.19 -7.97 15.14
N PRO A 165 -12.96 -8.41 16.17
CA PRO A 165 -13.49 -7.63 17.31
C PRO A 165 -12.68 -7.76 18.60
N ALA A 166 -11.57 -8.48 18.60
CA ALA A 166 -10.85 -8.85 19.83
C ALA A 166 -10.20 -7.68 20.58
N ILE A 167 -9.95 -6.54 19.90
CA ILE A 167 -9.32 -5.32 20.46
C ILE A 167 -7.93 -5.60 21.05
N CYS A 168 -7.25 -6.67 20.62
CA CYS A 168 -5.87 -6.92 20.97
C CYS A 168 -4.93 -6.08 20.12
N ILE A 169 -3.85 -5.62 20.73
CA ILE A 169 -2.80 -4.82 20.07
C ILE A 169 -1.75 -5.77 19.50
N PHE A 170 -1.45 -5.59 18.22
CA PHE A 170 -0.47 -6.40 17.51
C PHE A 170 0.96 -5.86 17.72
N ASP A 171 1.88 -6.74 18.11
CA ASP A 171 3.30 -6.42 18.26
C ASP A 171 3.99 -6.34 16.90
N ILE A 172 3.92 -5.14 16.29
CA ILE A 172 4.45 -4.89 14.93
C ILE A 172 5.96 -5.14 14.89
N GLU A 173 6.74 -4.68 15.88
CA GLU A 173 8.20 -4.81 15.90
C GLU A 173 8.64 -6.27 15.93
N LYS A 174 7.99 -7.10 16.76
CA LYS A 174 8.24 -8.53 16.84
C LYS A 174 8.02 -9.21 15.50
N PHE A 175 6.87 -8.97 14.87
CA PHE A 175 6.54 -9.58 13.58
C PHE A 175 7.38 -9.04 12.43
N ALA A 176 7.72 -7.75 12.42
CA ALA A 176 8.63 -7.16 11.44
C ALA A 176 10.01 -7.80 11.48
N LYS A 177 10.59 -7.93 12.68
CA LYS A 177 11.89 -8.60 12.90
C LYS A 177 11.90 -10.01 12.33
N ILE A 178 10.83 -10.79 12.58
CA ILE A 178 10.72 -12.17 12.10
C ILE A 178 10.51 -12.21 10.59
N ALA A 179 9.64 -11.35 10.04
CA ALA A 179 9.40 -11.24 8.60
C ALA A 179 10.70 -10.91 7.84
N HIS A 180 11.42 -9.88 8.28
CA HIS A 180 12.68 -9.46 7.66
C HIS A 180 13.78 -10.51 7.77
N LYS A 181 13.88 -11.24 8.90
CA LYS A 181 14.77 -12.38 9.03
C LYS A 181 14.53 -13.47 7.98
N ASN A 182 13.29 -13.60 7.52
CA ASN A 182 12.89 -14.54 6.47
C ASN A 182 12.86 -13.91 5.07
N ASN A 183 13.36 -12.68 4.91
CA ASN A 183 13.38 -11.92 3.65
C ASN A 183 11.98 -11.72 3.04
N VAL A 184 10.97 -11.47 3.86
CA VAL A 184 9.60 -11.17 3.41
C VAL A 184 9.08 -9.90 4.05
N PRO A 185 8.18 -9.13 3.39
CA PRO A 185 7.60 -7.92 3.95
C PRO A 185 6.56 -8.24 5.02
N LEU A 186 6.39 -7.28 5.94
CA LEU A 186 5.25 -7.20 6.85
C LEU A 186 4.20 -6.25 6.30
N ILE A 187 2.97 -6.75 6.14
CA ILE A 187 1.79 -5.98 5.72
C ILE A 187 0.90 -5.79 6.96
N ILE A 188 0.53 -4.54 7.25
CA ILE A 188 -0.30 -4.20 8.41
C ILE A 188 -1.59 -3.52 7.97
N ASP A 189 -2.73 -4.05 8.40
CA ASP A 189 -4.00 -3.34 8.35
C ASP A 189 -4.09 -2.37 9.54
N ASN A 190 -4.02 -1.07 9.24
CA ASN A 190 -4.02 0.01 10.23
C ASN A 190 -5.35 0.76 10.29
N THR A 191 -6.44 0.09 9.88
CA THR A 191 -7.78 0.72 9.73
C THR A 191 -8.27 1.37 11.01
N PHE A 192 -8.14 0.70 12.16
CA PHE A 192 -8.71 1.20 13.42
C PHE A 192 -7.84 2.25 14.09
N ALA A 193 -6.52 2.07 14.09
CA ALA A 193 -5.62 3.05 14.68
C ALA A 193 -5.50 4.32 13.83
N THR A 194 -5.55 4.22 12.51
CA THR A 194 -5.22 5.27 11.56
C THR A 194 -3.79 5.83 11.78
N PRO A 195 -3.23 6.61 10.87
CA PRO A 195 -1.90 7.20 11.09
C PRO A 195 -1.87 8.23 12.23
N VAL A 196 -3.04 8.56 12.81
CA VAL A 196 -3.12 9.48 13.97
C VAL A 196 -2.70 8.80 15.27
N LEU A 197 -3.14 7.54 15.49
CA LEU A 197 -2.82 6.78 16.71
C LEU A 197 -1.59 5.90 16.55
N CYS A 198 -1.34 5.35 15.36
CA CYS A 198 -0.21 4.49 15.08
C CYS A 198 0.25 4.65 13.62
N ARG A 199 1.54 4.70 13.42
CA ARG A 199 2.17 4.62 12.08
C ARG A 199 3.02 3.36 12.00
N PRO A 200 2.48 2.25 11.49
CA PRO A 200 3.15 0.96 11.50
C PRO A 200 4.53 0.95 10.84
N ILE A 201 4.76 1.86 9.86
CA ILE A 201 6.06 2.02 9.19
C ILE A 201 7.17 2.38 10.19
N GLU A 202 6.87 3.14 11.23
CA GLU A 202 7.83 3.52 12.28
C GLU A 202 8.26 2.33 13.15
N PHE A 203 7.46 1.25 13.14
CA PHE A 203 7.69 -0.01 13.87
C PHE A 203 8.14 -1.15 12.95
N GLY A 204 8.46 -0.86 11.69
CA GLY A 204 9.03 -1.83 10.76
C GLY A 204 8.05 -2.48 9.78
N ALA A 205 6.80 -2.03 9.71
CA ALA A 205 5.91 -2.46 8.63
C ALA A 205 6.41 -1.94 7.27
N ASP A 206 6.31 -2.77 6.26
CA ASP A 206 6.73 -2.43 4.90
C ASP A 206 5.57 -1.89 4.07
N ILE A 207 4.40 -2.50 4.23
CA ILE A 207 3.16 -2.12 3.54
C ILE A 207 2.08 -1.89 4.60
N VAL A 208 1.32 -0.81 4.44
CA VAL A 208 0.17 -0.53 5.29
C VAL A 208 -1.08 -0.51 4.43
N VAL A 209 -2.15 -1.16 4.88
CA VAL A 209 -3.45 -1.12 4.22
C VAL A 209 -4.49 -0.52 5.15
N HIS A 210 -5.51 0.11 4.57
CA HIS A 210 -6.65 0.65 5.30
C HIS A 210 -7.96 0.40 4.56
N SER A 211 -9.00 0.15 5.31
CA SER A 211 -10.35 0.47 4.89
C SER A 211 -10.60 1.94 5.18
N THR A 212 -10.49 2.81 4.16
CA THR A 212 -10.78 4.24 4.33
C THR A 212 -12.25 4.51 4.65
N THR A 213 -13.11 3.51 4.44
CA THR A 213 -14.54 3.47 4.84
C THR A 213 -14.79 3.80 6.31
N LYS A 214 -13.79 3.54 7.19
CA LYS A 214 -13.93 3.59 8.63
C LYS A 214 -13.55 4.98 9.17
N TYR A 215 -12.59 5.06 10.06
CA TYR A 215 -12.24 6.31 10.74
C TYR A 215 -11.60 7.38 9.82
N MET A 216 -11.02 6.99 8.68
CA MET A 216 -10.49 7.98 7.73
C MET A 216 -11.60 8.79 7.06
N ASP A 217 -12.73 8.15 6.65
CA ASP A 217 -13.91 8.87 6.16
C ASP A 217 -14.60 9.62 7.30
N GLY A 218 -14.73 8.97 8.47
CA GLY A 218 -15.25 9.54 9.70
C GLY A 218 -16.75 9.85 9.72
N HIS A 219 -17.45 9.68 8.61
CA HIS A 219 -18.85 10.07 8.43
C HIS A 219 -19.77 8.92 8.02
N ALA A 220 -19.22 7.73 7.78
CA ALA A 220 -19.97 6.53 7.36
C ALA A 220 -20.72 6.71 6.02
N VAL A 221 -20.19 7.50 5.10
CA VAL A 221 -20.86 7.85 3.83
C VAL A 221 -20.15 7.29 2.60
N GLN A 222 -18.89 6.86 2.70
CA GLN A 222 -18.09 6.40 1.57
C GLN A 222 -17.46 5.04 1.83
N ILE A 223 -17.28 4.26 0.77
CA ILE A 223 -16.51 3.02 0.79
C ILE A 223 -15.21 3.23 0.02
N GLY A 224 -14.11 2.81 0.61
CA GLY A 224 -12.80 2.89 -0.02
C GLY A 224 -11.75 2.12 0.74
N GLY A 225 -10.58 2.01 0.12
CA GLY A 225 -9.39 1.44 0.71
C GLY A 225 -8.15 2.15 0.20
N VAL A 226 -7.03 1.92 0.84
CA VAL A 226 -5.73 2.43 0.40
C VAL A 226 -4.61 1.47 0.80
N ILE A 227 -3.61 1.38 -0.05
CA ILE A 227 -2.34 0.70 0.19
C ILE A 227 -1.28 1.79 0.29
N VAL A 228 -0.42 1.73 1.30
CA VAL A 228 0.73 2.61 1.47
C VAL A 228 2.00 1.78 1.45
N ASP A 229 2.97 2.18 0.63
CA ASP A 229 4.28 1.57 0.53
C ASP A 229 5.29 2.39 1.33
N SER A 230 6.01 1.75 2.26
CA SER A 230 7.08 2.41 3.02
C SER A 230 8.28 2.79 2.15
N GLY A 231 8.52 2.04 1.06
CA GLY A 231 9.73 2.12 0.25
C GLY A 231 10.99 1.61 0.96
N ASN A 232 10.86 0.88 2.06
CA ASN A 232 11.97 0.39 2.87
C ASN A 232 12.34 -1.08 2.60
N PHE A 233 11.40 -1.87 2.09
CA PHE A 233 11.67 -3.28 1.82
C PHE A 233 12.57 -3.47 0.60
N ASP A 234 13.54 -4.38 0.72
CA ASP A 234 14.43 -4.75 -0.37
C ASP A 234 13.79 -5.82 -1.29
N TRP A 235 13.20 -5.37 -2.39
CA TRP A 235 12.61 -6.24 -3.41
C TRP A 235 13.66 -6.98 -4.25
N THR A 236 14.96 -6.71 -4.07
CA THR A 236 16.06 -7.37 -4.80
C THR A 236 16.65 -8.57 -4.07
N ASN A 237 16.07 -8.98 -2.94
CA ASN A 237 16.58 -10.03 -2.07
C ASN A 237 16.47 -11.47 -2.65
N GLY A 238 16.02 -11.63 -3.88
CA GLY A 238 15.93 -12.90 -4.60
C GLY A 238 14.61 -13.66 -4.45
N LYS A 239 13.71 -13.23 -3.56
CA LYS A 239 12.38 -13.87 -3.38
C LYS A 239 11.30 -13.33 -4.31
N PHE A 240 11.51 -12.17 -4.94
CA PHE A 240 10.51 -11.43 -5.70
C PHE A 240 10.99 -11.15 -7.13
N PRO A 241 11.11 -12.20 -7.99
CA PRO A 241 11.60 -12.03 -9.36
C PRO A 241 10.72 -11.08 -10.19
N GLU A 242 9.44 -10.95 -9.88
CA GLU A 242 8.49 -10.04 -10.52
C GLU A 242 8.85 -8.55 -10.40
N PHE A 243 9.81 -8.19 -9.55
CA PHE A 243 10.34 -6.83 -9.42
C PHE A 243 11.70 -6.62 -10.08
N THR A 244 12.45 -7.71 -10.30
CA THR A 244 13.84 -7.70 -10.77
C THR A 244 14.04 -8.28 -12.17
N GLN A 245 12.97 -8.85 -12.74
CA GLN A 245 12.96 -9.37 -14.12
C GLN A 245 12.08 -8.48 -15.01
N PRO A 246 12.33 -8.48 -16.34
CA PRO A 246 11.52 -7.75 -17.29
C PRO A 246 10.04 -8.18 -17.25
N ASP A 247 9.15 -7.20 -17.13
CA ASP A 247 7.70 -7.44 -17.17
C ASP A 247 7.20 -7.43 -18.61
N GLU A 248 6.78 -8.60 -19.11
CA GLU A 248 6.27 -8.76 -20.47
C GLU A 248 4.98 -7.94 -20.71
N SER A 249 4.16 -7.74 -19.68
CA SER A 249 2.90 -6.98 -19.76
C SER A 249 3.13 -5.46 -19.85
N TYR A 250 4.34 -5.00 -19.55
CA TYR A 250 4.67 -3.58 -19.49
C TYR A 250 6.01 -3.24 -20.19
N HIS A 251 6.12 -3.62 -21.45
CA HIS A 251 7.26 -3.29 -22.35
C HIS A 251 8.63 -3.75 -21.83
N GLY A 252 8.67 -4.80 -21.00
CA GLY A 252 9.92 -5.35 -20.48
C GLY A 252 10.60 -4.50 -19.41
N ILE A 253 9.86 -3.63 -18.72
CA ILE A 253 10.44 -2.84 -17.61
C ILE A 253 10.83 -3.75 -16.44
N VAL A 254 11.92 -3.37 -15.76
CA VAL A 254 12.33 -3.92 -14.46
C VAL A 254 11.97 -2.88 -13.41
N TYR A 255 11.00 -3.22 -12.53
CA TYR A 255 10.41 -2.25 -11.60
C TYR A 255 11.43 -1.65 -10.64
N THR A 256 12.32 -2.47 -10.07
CA THR A 256 13.35 -2.00 -9.14
C THR A 256 14.39 -1.08 -9.78
N GLU A 257 14.73 -1.30 -11.05
CA GLU A 257 15.66 -0.44 -11.79
C GLU A 257 15.01 0.89 -12.18
N LYS A 258 13.74 0.84 -12.65
CA LYS A 258 13.07 2.04 -13.17
C LYS A 258 12.51 2.92 -12.06
N PHE A 259 11.97 2.33 -10.97
CA PHE A 259 11.24 3.05 -9.93
C PHE A 259 11.91 2.98 -8.55
N GLY A 260 12.99 2.21 -8.39
CA GLY A 260 13.72 2.11 -7.14
C GLY A 260 12.78 1.76 -5.97
N LYS A 261 12.75 2.62 -4.96
CA LYS A 261 11.94 2.42 -3.76
C LYS A 261 10.42 2.38 -4.01
N ALA A 262 9.94 3.00 -5.09
CA ALA A 262 8.53 3.01 -5.45
C ALA A 262 8.11 1.81 -6.33
N ALA A 263 8.96 0.80 -6.48
CA ALA A 263 8.72 -0.36 -7.33
C ALA A 263 7.41 -1.07 -6.98
N TYR A 264 7.16 -1.32 -5.69
CA TYR A 264 5.98 -2.05 -5.23
C TYR A 264 4.68 -1.30 -5.55
N ILE A 265 4.57 -0.04 -5.16
CA ILE A 265 3.33 0.72 -5.34
C ILE A 265 3.07 1.04 -6.82
N THR A 266 4.13 1.23 -7.61
CA THR A 266 3.99 1.45 -9.06
C THR A 266 3.51 0.19 -9.76
N LYS A 267 4.09 -0.98 -9.45
CA LYS A 267 3.65 -2.27 -10.00
C LYS A 267 2.19 -2.54 -9.67
N ALA A 268 1.77 -2.35 -8.40
CA ALA A 268 0.38 -2.50 -7.98
C ALA A 268 -0.57 -1.62 -8.83
N ARG A 269 -0.20 -0.37 -9.07
CA ARG A 269 -0.97 0.57 -9.90
C ARG A 269 -1.07 0.11 -11.35
N VAL A 270 0.04 -0.19 -12.00
CA VAL A 270 0.04 -0.40 -13.44
C VAL A 270 -0.39 -1.80 -13.85
N GLN A 271 -0.25 -2.81 -13.00
CA GLN A 271 -0.71 -4.16 -13.27
C GLN A 271 -2.13 -4.43 -12.75
N LEU A 272 -2.41 -4.11 -11.48
CA LEU A 272 -3.63 -4.56 -10.82
C LEU A 272 -4.79 -3.55 -10.89
N MET A 273 -4.52 -2.29 -11.25
CA MET A 273 -5.54 -1.28 -11.53
C MET A 273 -5.80 -1.05 -13.02
N ARG A 274 -5.06 -1.70 -13.88
CA ARG A 274 -5.17 -1.58 -15.35
C ARG A 274 -6.38 -2.31 -15.96
#